data_0bb52188c2be82150b85fc6219f7c4de
#
_entry.id   0bb52188c2be82150b85fc6219f7c4de
#
_cell.length_a   1.000
_cell.length_b   1.000
_cell.length_c   1.000
_cell.angle_alpha   90.00
_cell.angle_beta   90.00
_cell.angle_gamma   90.00
#
_symmetry.space_group_name_H-M   'P 1'
#
loop_
_entity.id
_entity.type
_entity.pdbx_description
1 polymer ?
#
loop_
_entity_poly.entity_id
_entity_poly.type
_entity_poly.pdbx_seq_one_letter_code
_entity_poly.pdbx_strand_id
1 'polypeptide(L)'
;GRYVEFVIYPFSFAEFLELYRQKMPDETETLAFQKYLLLGGMPYLANLSYEEEPSRQYLTDVFNSVQLKDIVRRNKIRDIDLLERIVAYVMANIGTTFSASSVAKFFKSEHRVVAAETILNYIKYCCDSYLFYQVKRQDLQGKQILASNEKYYLVDHGLREAAYGGNMRDINLVLENIVYMEMLRRGYTVTVGKYGNREIDFVGDKRGDKLYVQVTYLLAAEETITREFG
;
A
#
# COMPACT_ATOMS: atom_id res chain seq x y z
N GLY A 1 24.22 3.09 -20.73
CA GLY A 1 23.57 2.11 -21.61
C GLY A 1 22.08 2.42 -21.75
N ARG A 2 21.48 2.09 -22.88
CA ARG A 2 20.03 2.18 -23.06
C ARG A 2 19.42 0.90 -22.52
N TYR A 3 18.46 0.98 -21.60
CA TYR A 3 17.69 -0.14 -21.08
C TYR A 3 16.19 0.17 -21.20
N VAL A 4 15.41 -0.88 -21.24
CA VAL A 4 13.95 -0.82 -21.15
C VAL A 4 13.57 -1.39 -19.79
N GLU A 5 12.83 -0.61 -18.99
CA GLU A 5 12.36 -1.02 -17.69
C GLU A 5 10.97 -1.65 -17.81
N PHE A 6 10.83 -2.85 -17.25
CA PHE A 6 9.54 -3.52 -17.12
C PHE A 6 9.19 -3.63 -15.64
N VAL A 7 8.12 -2.97 -15.23
CA VAL A 7 7.61 -3.06 -13.86
C VAL A 7 6.64 -4.23 -13.77
N ILE A 8 6.94 -5.18 -12.90
CA ILE A 8 6.08 -6.35 -12.63
C ILE A 8 5.46 -6.14 -11.26
N TYR A 9 4.12 -6.15 -11.22
CA TYR A 9 3.35 -6.03 -9.98
C TYR A 9 2.96 -7.41 -9.45
N PRO A 10 2.68 -7.55 -8.13
CA PRO A 10 1.94 -8.70 -7.62
C PRO A 10 0.62 -8.88 -8.36
N PHE A 11 0.03 -10.05 -8.33
CA PHE A 11 -1.22 -10.32 -9.03
C PHE A 11 -2.35 -9.37 -8.61
N SER A 12 -3.13 -8.93 -9.58
CA SER A 12 -4.47 -8.37 -9.36
C SER A 12 -5.41 -9.45 -8.82
N PHE A 13 -6.57 -9.03 -8.29
CA PHE A 13 -7.58 -10.01 -7.90
C PHE A 13 -8.03 -10.90 -9.07
N ALA A 14 -8.12 -10.35 -10.27
CA ALA A 14 -8.49 -11.13 -11.47
C ALA A 14 -7.46 -12.22 -11.79
N GLU A 15 -6.17 -11.90 -11.77
CA GLU A 15 -5.09 -12.87 -11.99
C GLU A 15 -4.98 -13.89 -10.85
N PHE A 16 -5.17 -13.45 -9.60
CA PHE A 16 -5.25 -14.31 -8.43
C PHE A 16 -6.42 -15.30 -8.57
N LEU A 17 -7.61 -14.82 -8.93
CA LEU A 17 -8.82 -15.62 -9.07
C LEU A 17 -8.69 -16.69 -10.15
N GLU A 18 -8.01 -16.38 -11.26
CA GLU A 18 -7.76 -17.34 -12.33
C GLU A 18 -6.95 -18.55 -11.82
N LEU A 19 -5.86 -18.30 -11.09
CA LEU A 19 -5.03 -19.36 -10.51
C LEU A 19 -5.72 -20.05 -9.32
N TYR A 20 -6.46 -19.29 -8.52
CA TYR A 20 -7.19 -19.81 -7.37
C TYR A 20 -8.23 -20.85 -7.79
N ARG A 21 -9.00 -20.57 -8.83
CA ARG A 21 -10.00 -21.51 -9.40
C ARG A 21 -9.39 -22.81 -9.91
N GLN A 22 -8.14 -22.79 -10.37
CA GLN A 22 -7.46 -24.03 -10.79
C GLN A 22 -7.11 -24.93 -9.59
N LYS A 23 -6.90 -24.36 -8.41
CA LYS A 23 -6.56 -25.08 -7.19
C LYS A 23 -7.78 -25.43 -6.34
N MET A 24 -8.76 -24.54 -6.32
CA MET A 24 -9.97 -24.58 -5.49
C MET A 24 -11.22 -24.40 -6.35
N PRO A 25 -11.52 -25.37 -7.26
CA PRO A 25 -12.59 -25.21 -8.27
C PRO A 25 -13.99 -25.08 -7.66
N ASP A 26 -14.20 -25.62 -6.46
CA ASP A 26 -15.51 -25.66 -5.80
C ASP A 26 -15.75 -24.42 -4.90
N GLU A 27 -14.75 -23.57 -4.72
CA GLU A 27 -14.88 -22.38 -3.89
C GLU A 27 -15.49 -21.19 -4.64
N THR A 28 -16.25 -20.38 -3.90
CA THR A 28 -16.91 -19.19 -4.46
C THR A 28 -15.92 -18.06 -4.67
N GLU A 29 -16.25 -17.13 -5.58
CA GLU A 29 -15.47 -15.92 -5.80
C GLU A 29 -15.38 -15.05 -4.53
N THR A 30 -16.41 -15.05 -3.70
CA THR A 30 -16.42 -14.34 -2.40
C THR A 30 -15.34 -14.90 -1.47
N LEU A 31 -15.21 -16.22 -1.37
CA LEU A 31 -14.14 -16.85 -0.57
C LEU A 31 -12.76 -16.57 -1.16
N ALA A 32 -12.62 -16.63 -2.48
CA ALA A 32 -11.39 -16.27 -3.16
C ALA A 32 -11.00 -14.81 -2.86
N PHE A 33 -11.97 -13.88 -2.85
CA PHE A 33 -11.72 -12.48 -2.50
C PHE A 33 -11.29 -12.31 -1.04
N GLN A 34 -11.94 -13.02 -0.12
CA GLN A 34 -11.50 -13.01 1.29
C GLN A 34 -10.08 -13.54 1.46
N LYS A 35 -9.70 -14.60 0.74
CA LYS A 35 -8.33 -15.12 0.71
C LYS A 35 -7.35 -14.10 0.13
N TYR A 36 -7.72 -13.42 -0.96
CA TYR A 36 -6.91 -12.37 -1.55
C TYR A 36 -6.68 -11.20 -0.57
N LEU A 37 -7.71 -10.78 0.16
CA LEU A 37 -7.58 -9.72 1.19
C LEU A 37 -6.59 -10.09 2.30
N LEU A 38 -6.47 -11.36 2.64
CA LEU A 38 -5.53 -11.84 3.66
C LEU A 38 -4.13 -12.10 3.09
N LEU A 39 -4.04 -12.79 1.96
CA LEU A 39 -2.78 -13.33 1.47
C LEU A 39 -2.10 -12.43 0.42
N GLY A 40 -2.83 -11.48 -0.17
CA GLY A 40 -2.29 -10.63 -1.23
C GLY A 40 -2.15 -11.33 -2.57
N GLY A 41 -1.32 -10.76 -3.44
CA GLY A 41 -1.14 -11.18 -4.83
C GLY A 41 0.25 -11.74 -5.17
N MET A 42 1.03 -12.20 -4.19
CA MET A 42 2.35 -12.78 -4.50
C MET A 42 2.20 -14.10 -5.29
N PRO A 43 2.82 -14.24 -6.48
CA PRO A 43 2.57 -15.38 -7.39
C PRO A 43 2.84 -16.76 -6.78
N TYR A 44 3.83 -16.87 -5.90
CA TYR A 44 4.24 -18.15 -5.30
C TYR A 44 3.18 -18.76 -4.38
N LEU A 45 2.21 -17.98 -3.91
CA LEU A 45 1.08 -18.45 -3.09
C LEU A 45 0.29 -19.59 -3.76
N ALA A 46 0.20 -19.58 -5.09
CA ALA A 46 -0.42 -20.67 -5.86
C ALA A 46 0.28 -22.02 -5.66
N ASN A 47 1.60 -22.02 -5.44
CA ASN A 47 2.36 -23.25 -5.15
C ASN A 47 2.13 -23.77 -3.73
N LEU A 48 1.67 -22.92 -2.83
CA LEU A 48 1.30 -23.24 -1.45
C LEU A 48 -0.19 -23.58 -1.32
N SER A 49 -0.90 -23.70 -2.46
CA SER A 49 -2.34 -23.96 -2.52
C SER A 49 -3.15 -22.98 -1.66
N TYR A 50 -2.63 -21.76 -1.45
CA TYR A 50 -3.24 -20.71 -0.63
C TYR A 50 -3.55 -21.15 0.82
N GLU A 51 -2.87 -22.17 1.33
CA GLU A 51 -2.95 -22.57 2.73
C GLU A 51 -2.42 -21.43 3.62
N GLU A 52 -3.16 -21.12 4.67
CA GLU A 52 -2.94 -19.87 5.43
C GLU A 52 -1.57 -19.84 6.12
N GLU A 53 -1.23 -20.89 6.85
CA GLU A 53 0.02 -20.92 7.63
C GLU A 53 1.28 -20.95 6.74
N PRO A 54 1.39 -21.84 5.71
CA PRO A 54 2.51 -21.81 4.77
C PRO A 54 2.62 -20.49 4.00
N SER A 55 1.48 -19.91 3.61
CA SER A 55 1.44 -18.64 2.91
C SER A 55 1.93 -17.48 3.78
N ARG A 56 1.50 -17.42 5.03
CA ARG A 56 1.94 -16.42 6.01
C ARG A 56 3.45 -16.53 6.27
N GLN A 57 3.96 -17.75 6.46
CA GLN A 57 5.40 -17.97 6.64
C GLN A 57 6.19 -17.48 5.42
N TYR A 58 5.78 -17.85 4.22
CA TYR A 58 6.40 -17.39 2.98
C TYR A 58 6.41 -15.86 2.87
N LEU A 59 5.29 -15.20 3.12
CA LEU A 59 5.18 -13.74 3.05
C LEU A 59 6.07 -13.05 4.10
N THR A 60 6.15 -13.62 5.30
CA THR A 60 7.06 -13.16 6.36
C THR A 60 8.53 -13.29 5.95
N ASP A 61 8.90 -14.42 5.35
CA ASP A 61 10.27 -14.65 4.88
C ASP A 61 10.64 -13.74 3.71
N VAL A 62 9.72 -13.50 2.78
CA VAL A 62 9.88 -12.53 1.69
C VAL A 62 10.09 -11.13 2.27
N PHE A 63 9.22 -10.70 3.18
CA PHE A 63 9.33 -9.39 3.81
C PHE A 63 10.68 -9.21 4.53
N ASN A 64 11.05 -10.15 5.41
CA ASN A 64 12.27 -10.04 6.22
C ASN A 64 13.55 -10.21 5.39
N SER A 65 13.55 -11.15 4.45
CA SER A 65 14.79 -11.51 3.72
C SER A 65 15.02 -10.62 2.50
N VAL A 66 14.01 -10.38 1.71
CA VAL A 66 14.15 -9.62 0.46
C VAL A 66 14.07 -8.12 0.74
N GLN A 67 13.01 -7.69 1.40
CA GLN A 67 12.75 -6.27 1.54
C GLN A 67 13.67 -5.60 2.58
N LEU A 68 13.66 -6.07 3.83
CA LEU A 68 14.43 -5.42 4.89
C LEU A 68 15.94 -5.60 4.71
N LYS A 69 16.42 -6.82 4.40
CA LYS A 69 17.86 -7.06 4.20
C LYS A 69 18.40 -6.30 3.01
N ASP A 70 17.68 -6.27 1.89
CA ASP A 70 18.13 -5.53 0.70
C ASP A 70 18.14 -4.03 0.95
N ILE A 71 17.10 -3.48 1.58
CA ILE A 71 17.04 -2.06 1.96
C ILE A 71 18.21 -1.70 2.87
N VAL A 72 18.43 -2.48 3.93
CA VAL A 72 19.52 -2.28 4.90
C VAL A 72 20.88 -2.33 4.23
N ARG A 73 21.13 -3.36 3.41
CA ARG A 73 22.43 -3.59 2.74
C ARG A 73 22.74 -2.50 1.72
N ARG A 74 21.78 -2.18 0.85
CA ARG A 74 21.96 -1.18 -0.23
C ARG A 74 22.25 0.21 0.33
N ASN A 75 21.56 0.59 1.40
CA ASN A 75 21.63 1.94 1.97
C ASN A 75 22.55 2.02 3.19
N LYS A 76 23.24 0.94 3.57
CA LYS A 76 24.16 0.86 4.72
C LYS A 76 23.53 1.38 6.02
N ILE A 77 22.25 1.02 6.24
CA ILE A 77 21.51 1.45 7.41
C ILE A 77 22.13 0.83 8.66
N ARG A 78 22.46 1.65 9.64
CA ARG A 78 23.04 1.19 10.91
C ARG A 78 21.98 0.94 11.97
N ASP A 79 20.94 1.75 11.98
CA ASP A 79 19.84 1.68 12.94
C ASP A 79 18.67 0.88 12.34
N ILE A 80 18.80 -0.44 12.40
CA ILE A 80 17.82 -1.38 11.83
C ILE A 80 16.50 -1.31 12.61
N ASP A 81 16.55 -1.23 13.94
CA ASP A 81 15.36 -1.13 14.79
C ASP A 81 14.54 0.14 14.45
N LEU A 82 15.20 1.26 14.16
CA LEU A 82 14.50 2.46 13.71
C LEU A 82 13.82 2.24 12.36
N LEU A 83 14.49 1.57 11.40
CA LEU A 83 13.89 1.24 10.11
C LEU A 83 12.65 0.37 10.29
N GLU A 84 12.74 -0.71 11.07
CA GLU A 84 11.63 -1.63 11.34
C GLU A 84 10.43 -0.91 11.96
N ARG A 85 10.67 -0.02 12.92
CA ARG A 85 9.62 0.80 13.54
C ARG A 85 8.97 1.77 12.56
N ILE A 86 9.76 2.42 11.68
CA ILE A 86 9.23 3.31 10.64
C ILE A 86 8.38 2.51 9.66
N VAL A 87 8.87 1.34 9.22
CA VAL A 87 8.13 0.45 8.31
C VAL A 87 6.82 -0.01 8.95
N ALA A 88 6.85 -0.46 10.20
CA ALA A 88 5.67 -0.86 10.95
C ALA A 88 4.65 0.30 11.08
N TYR A 89 5.14 1.52 11.37
CA TYR A 89 4.28 2.69 11.43
C TYR A 89 3.58 2.97 10.09
N VAL A 90 4.32 2.92 8.97
CA VAL A 90 3.74 3.15 7.63
C VAL A 90 2.75 2.05 7.28
N MET A 91 3.06 0.77 7.57
CA MET A 91 2.15 -0.36 7.35
C MET A 91 0.85 -0.24 8.14
N ALA A 92 0.93 0.21 9.39
CA ALA A 92 -0.25 0.44 10.22
C ALA A 92 -1.13 1.58 9.68
N ASN A 93 -0.54 2.53 8.95
CA ASN A 93 -1.17 3.77 8.49
C ASN A 93 -1.17 3.93 6.96
N ILE A 94 -1.20 2.80 6.21
CA ILE A 94 -1.29 2.88 4.73
C ILE A 94 -2.52 3.68 4.32
N GLY A 95 -2.41 4.46 3.24
CA GLY A 95 -3.52 5.28 2.76
C GLY A 95 -3.88 6.48 3.63
N THR A 96 -3.27 6.65 4.80
CA THR A 96 -3.48 7.85 5.61
C THR A 96 -2.43 8.93 5.31
N THR A 97 -2.78 10.17 5.63
CA THR A 97 -1.86 11.31 5.46
C THR A 97 -0.62 11.15 6.35
N PHE A 98 0.55 11.14 5.74
CA PHE A 98 1.83 10.98 6.44
C PHE A 98 2.45 12.33 6.81
N SER A 99 3.03 12.41 8.02
CA SER A 99 3.81 13.54 8.48
C SER A 99 5.05 13.08 9.23
N ALA A 100 6.22 13.25 8.63
CA ALA A 100 7.49 12.89 9.27
C ALA A 100 7.73 13.62 10.59
N SER A 101 7.25 14.86 10.73
CA SER A 101 7.34 15.61 11.99
C SER A 101 6.43 15.03 13.08
N SER A 102 5.25 14.49 12.71
CA SER A 102 4.37 13.80 13.66
C SER A 102 4.98 12.47 14.12
N VAL A 103 5.60 11.72 13.20
CA VAL A 103 6.33 10.48 13.52
C VAL A 103 7.54 10.77 14.42
N ALA A 104 8.29 11.84 14.14
CA ALA A 104 9.41 12.26 15.00
C ALA A 104 8.95 12.63 16.42
N LYS A 105 7.78 13.29 16.55
CA LYS A 105 7.17 13.59 17.87
C LYS A 105 6.75 12.32 18.59
N PHE A 106 6.20 11.36 17.88
CA PHE A 106 5.84 10.03 18.43
C PHE A 106 7.08 9.33 18.99
N PHE A 107 8.19 9.23 18.22
CA PHE A 107 9.44 8.65 18.73
C PHE A 107 10.00 9.41 19.92
N LYS A 108 9.89 10.74 19.93
CA LYS A 108 10.31 11.56 21.07
C LYS A 108 9.51 11.23 22.35
N SER A 109 8.22 10.95 22.25
CA SER A 109 7.41 10.51 23.40
C SER A 109 7.83 9.14 23.93
N GLU A 110 8.47 8.31 23.09
CA GLU A 110 9.09 7.03 23.46
C GLU A 110 10.58 7.20 23.87
N HIS A 111 11.01 8.41 24.23
CA HIS A 111 12.39 8.74 24.62
C HIS A 111 13.45 8.52 23.53
N ARG A 112 13.03 8.49 22.26
CA ARG A 112 13.94 8.37 21.12
C ARG A 112 13.88 9.60 20.23
N VAL A 113 14.98 10.35 20.20
CA VAL A 113 15.10 11.56 19.37
C VAL A 113 15.51 11.16 17.95
N VAL A 114 14.61 11.39 16.98
CA VAL A 114 14.84 11.12 15.56
C VAL A 114 14.51 12.35 14.75
N ALA A 115 15.42 12.74 13.85
CA ALA A 115 15.16 13.85 12.93
C ALA A 115 14.12 13.44 11.87
N ALA A 116 13.20 14.35 11.53
CA ALA A 116 12.22 14.11 10.48
C ALA A 116 12.86 13.75 9.13
N GLU A 117 14.02 14.34 8.83
CA GLU A 117 14.79 14.04 7.63
C GLU A 117 15.27 12.57 7.59
N THR A 118 15.70 12.01 8.73
CA THR A 118 16.09 10.60 8.81
C THR A 118 14.91 9.68 8.51
N ILE A 119 13.71 10.03 9.02
CA ILE A 119 12.48 9.28 8.75
C ILE A 119 12.17 9.31 7.25
N LEU A 120 12.20 10.49 6.63
CA LEU A 120 11.97 10.65 5.19
C LEU A 120 12.98 9.88 4.35
N ASN A 121 14.27 9.87 4.73
CA ASN A 121 15.30 9.10 4.04
C ASN A 121 15.03 7.59 4.12
N TYR A 122 14.64 7.08 5.29
CA TYR A 122 14.32 5.66 5.44
C TYR A 122 13.09 5.24 4.62
N ILE A 123 12.05 6.06 4.61
CA ILE A 123 10.88 5.81 3.75
C ILE A 123 11.25 5.88 2.28
N LYS A 124 12.10 6.84 1.87
CA LYS A 124 12.60 6.91 0.50
C LYS A 124 13.32 5.62 0.11
N TYR A 125 14.18 5.06 0.98
CA TYR A 125 14.86 3.79 0.71
C TYR A 125 13.87 2.62 0.52
N CYS A 126 12.78 2.63 1.29
CA CYS A 126 11.69 1.66 1.11
C CYS A 126 10.97 1.86 -0.24
N CYS A 127 10.75 3.11 -0.66
CA CYS A 127 10.16 3.40 -1.97
C CYS A 127 11.11 3.01 -3.13
N ASP A 128 12.40 3.31 -3.01
CA ASP A 128 13.44 2.96 -4.00
C ASP A 128 13.62 1.42 -4.14
N SER A 129 13.12 0.66 -3.15
CA SER A 129 13.11 -0.81 -3.14
C SER A 129 11.73 -1.40 -3.45
N TYR A 130 10.79 -0.59 -3.92
CA TYR A 130 9.41 -0.98 -4.25
C TYR A 130 8.61 -1.60 -3.09
N LEU A 131 9.00 -1.38 -1.83
CA LEU A 131 8.19 -1.78 -0.69
C LEU A 131 6.98 -0.87 -0.55
N PHE A 132 7.19 0.45 -0.64
CA PHE A 132 6.15 1.46 -0.59
C PHE A 132 6.10 2.28 -1.87
N TYR A 133 4.90 2.79 -2.16
CA TYR A 133 4.64 3.78 -3.18
C TYR A 133 4.19 5.08 -2.54
N GLN A 134 4.92 6.15 -2.80
CA GLN A 134 4.56 7.49 -2.37
C GLN A 134 3.54 8.11 -3.34
N VAL A 135 2.42 8.59 -2.82
CA VAL A 135 1.38 9.26 -3.59
C VAL A 135 1.25 10.70 -3.13
N LYS A 136 1.54 11.62 -4.04
CA LYS A 136 1.46 13.05 -3.80
C LYS A 136 0.02 13.52 -3.77
N ARG A 137 -0.24 14.58 -3.02
CA ARG A 137 -1.55 15.26 -3.03
C ARG A 137 -1.58 16.34 -4.10
N GLN A 138 -2.72 16.47 -4.76
CA GLN A 138 -3.01 17.49 -5.76
C GLN A 138 -4.14 18.37 -5.27
N ASP A 139 -3.92 19.68 -5.19
CA ASP A 139 -4.98 20.65 -5.02
C ASP A 139 -5.69 20.83 -6.38
N LEU A 140 -6.95 20.40 -6.44
CA LEU A 140 -7.74 20.43 -7.67
C LEU A 140 -8.22 21.84 -8.00
N GLN A 141 -8.39 22.73 -7.02
CA GLN A 141 -8.75 24.14 -7.23
C GLN A 141 -7.54 24.94 -7.70
N GLY A 142 -6.41 24.82 -6.99
CA GLY A 142 -5.16 25.48 -7.34
C GLY A 142 -4.38 24.81 -8.48
N LYS A 143 -4.79 23.62 -8.94
CA LYS A 143 -4.15 22.82 -9.99
C LYS A 143 -2.65 22.58 -9.77
N GLN A 144 -2.26 22.40 -8.50
CA GLN A 144 -0.85 22.21 -8.11
C GLN A 144 -0.65 20.98 -7.24
N ILE A 145 0.53 20.39 -7.35
CA ILE A 145 0.97 19.31 -6.46
C ILE A 145 1.41 19.91 -5.14
N LEU A 146 0.88 19.38 -4.03
CA LEU A 146 1.25 19.82 -2.68
C LEU A 146 2.57 19.17 -2.26
N ALA A 147 3.43 19.93 -1.59
CA ALA A 147 4.75 19.50 -1.15
C ALA A 147 4.74 18.66 0.14
N SER A 148 3.57 18.48 0.77
CA SER A 148 3.45 17.80 2.06
C SER A 148 2.16 17.01 2.16
N ASN A 149 2.10 16.15 3.18
CA ASN A 149 0.92 15.33 3.47
C ASN A 149 0.63 14.29 2.39
N GLU A 150 1.68 13.68 1.84
CA GLU A 150 1.57 12.53 0.95
C GLU A 150 1.00 11.30 1.68
N LYS A 151 0.49 10.35 0.91
CA LYS A 151 0.09 9.02 1.39
C LYS A 151 1.09 7.97 0.90
N TYR A 152 1.16 6.86 1.62
CA TYR A 152 1.99 5.71 1.24
C TYR A 152 1.12 4.47 1.09
N TYR A 153 1.37 3.71 0.03
CA TYR A 153 0.72 2.44 -0.24
C TYR A 153 1.78 1.34 -0.34
N LEU A 154 1.38 0.12 -0.05
CA LEU A 154 2.25 -1.04 -0.04
C LEU A 154 2.18 -1.75 -1.40
N VAL A 155 3.29 -2.35 -1.84
CA VAL A 155 3.33 -3.15 -3.07
C VAL A 155 2.37 -4.32 -3.03
N ASP A 156 2.22 -4.95 -1.86
CA ASP A 156 1.31 -6.08 -1.64
C ASP A 156 0.77 -6.08 -0.21
N HIS A 157 -0.55 -6.10 -0.07
CA HIS A 157 -1.21 -6.07 1.23
C HIS A 157 -1.08 -7.39 2.02
N GLY A 158 -0.73 -8.51 1.37
CA GLY A 158 -0.39 -9.75 2.03
C GLY A 158 0.88 -9.64 2.88
N LEU A 159 1.87 -8.84 2.43
CA LEU A 159 3.05 -8.52 3.25
C LEU A 159 2.67 -7.77 4.52
N ARG A 160 1.65 -6.88 4.45
CA ARG A 160 1.12 -6.19 5.63
C ARG A 160 0.48 -7.16 6.60
N GLU A 161 -0.37 -8.08 6.11
CA GLU A 161 -1.00 -9.09 6.96
C GLU A 161 0.04 -9.96 7.65
N ALA A 162 1.06 -10.42 6.93
CA ALA A 162 2.10 -11.28 7.48
C ALA A 162 2.98 -10.57 8.52
N ALA A 163 3.33 -9.30 8.29
CA ALA A 163 4.24 -8.54 9.15
C ALA A 163 3.54 -7.80 10.29
N TYR A 164 2.29 -7.35 10.09
CA TYR A 164 1.56 -6.50 11.03
C TYR A 164 0.23 -7.11 11.47
N GLY A 165 -0.47 -7.82 10.57
CA GLY A 165 -1.81 -8.36 10.81
C GLY A 165 -2.92 -7.32 10.65
N GLY A 166 -4.16 -7.77 10.81
CA GLY A 166 -5.34 -6.91 10.91
C GLY A 166 -5.90 -6.38 9.61
N ASN A 167 -5.61 -6.97 8.43
CA ASN A 167 -6.18 -6.54 7.16
C ASN A 167 -7.71 -6.51 7.19
N MET A 168 -8.34 -7.51 7.78
CA MET A 168 -9.81 -7.55 7.87
C MET A 168 -10.38 -6.50 8.82
N ARG A 169 -9.64 -6.11 9.86
CA ARG A 169 -10.02 -5.00 10.75
C ARG A 169 -9.90 -3.66 10.05
N ASP A 170 -8.84 -3.49 9.24
CA ASP A 170 -8.49 -2.26 8.56
C ASP A 170 -8.90 -2.31 7.07
N ILE A 171 -10.03 -2.98 6.78
CA ILE A 171 -10.45 -3.35 5.42
C ILE A 171 -10.51 -2.14 4.45
N ASN A 172 -10.94 -0.97 4.92
CA ASN A 172 -11.00 0.22 4.08
C ASN A 172 -9.61 0.65 3.59
N LEU A 173 -8.58 0.59 4.46
CA LEU A 173 -7.20 0.93 4.10
C LEU A 173 -6.64 -0.10 3.10
N VAL A 174 -6.98 -1.37 3.29
CA VAL A 174 -6.55 -2.46 2.40
C VAL A 174 -7.20 -2.33 1.03
N LEU A 175 -8.49 -2.04 0.97
CA LEU A 175 -9.20 -1.82 -0.30
C LEU A 175 -8.65 -0.61 -1.05
N GLU A 176 -8.38 0.50 -0.35
CA GLU A 176 -7.74 1.66 -0.94
C GLU A 176 -6.36 1.30 -1.53
N ASN A 177 -5.56 0.50 -0.82
CA ASN A 177 -4.27 0.00 -1.33
C ASN A 177 -4.44 -0.87 -2.58
N ILE A 178 -5.40 -1.78 -2.60
CA ILE A 178 -5.68 -2.65 -3.75
C ILE A 178 -6.09 -1.81 -4.97
N VAL A 179 -6.99 -0.85 -4.79
CA VAL A 179 -7.44 0.05 -5.85
C VAL A 179 -6.27 0.89 -6.39
N TYR A 180 -5.42 1.42 -5.51
CA TYR A 180 -4.22 2.13 -5.92
C TYR A 180 -3.32 1.29 -6.82
N MET A 181 -3.00 0.05 -6.39
CA MET A 181 -2.15 -0.86 -7.16
C MET A 181 -2.78 -1.23 -8.51
N GLU A 182 -4.11 -1.39 -8.55
CA GLU A 182 -4.84 -1.66 -9.79
C GLU A 182 -4.79 -0.44 -10.75
N MET A 183 -4.88 0.78 -10.24
CA MET A 183 -4.74 1.98 -11.06
C MET A 183 -3.35 2.08 -11.69
N LEU A 184 -2.28 1.76 -10.92
CA LEU A 184 -0.91 1.71 -11.45
C LEU A 184 -0.78 0.65 -12.55
N ARG A 185 -1.33 -0.54 -12.33
CA ARG A 185 -1.32 -1.64 -13.31
C ARG A 185 -2.01 -1.25 -14.61
N ARG A 186 -3.08 -0.46 -14.53
CA ARG A 186 -3.79 0.09 -15.70
C ARG A 186 -3.06 1.26 -16.36
N GLY A 187 -1.91 1.68 -15.83
CA GLY A 187 -1.06 2.72 -16.40
C GLY A 187 -1.51 4.14 -16.08
N TYR A 188 -2.25 4.35 -14.98
CA TYR A 188 -2.55 5.68 -14.49
C TYR A 188 -1.39 6.26 -13.69
N THR A 189 -1.13 7.55 -13.85
CA THR A 189 -0.41 8.35 -12.87
C THR A 189 -1.41 8.79 -11.81
N VAL A 190 -1.15 8.43 -10.55
CA VAL A 190 -2.12 8.57 -9.45
C VAL A 190 -1.69 9.64 -8.48
N THR A 191 -2.63 10.51 -8.08
CA THR A 191 -2.50 11.47 -6.98
C THR A 191 -3.70 11.37 -6.05
N VAL A 192 -3.56 11.85 -4.81
CA VAL A 192 -4.69 12.07 -3.90
C VAL A 192 -5.28 13.45 -4.20
N GLY A 193 -6.58 13.52 -4.43
CA GLY A 193 -7.27 14.77 -4.76
C GLY A 193 -7.64 15.56 -3.50
N LYS A 194 -7.39 16.88 -3.50
CA LYS A 194 -7.91 17.81 -2.50
C LYS A 194 -8.81 18.82 -3.18
N TYR A 195 -10.05 18.96 -2.72
CA TYR A 195 -10.98 19.96 -3.20
C TYR A 195 -11.59 20.71 -2.01
N GLY A 196 -11.09 21.91 -1.73
CA GLY A 196 -11.44 22.64 -0.51
C GLY A 196 -11.04 21.84 0.75
N ASN A 197 -12.04 21.49 1.56
CA ASN A 197 -11.87 20.67 2.76
C ASN A 197 -12.18 19.17 2.54
N ARG A 198 -12.54 18.78 1.31
CA ARG A 198 -12.82 17.39 0.95
C ARG A 198 -11.60 16.75 0.33
N GLU A 199 -11.50 15.43 0.50
CA GLU A 199 -10.48 14.59 -0.12
C GLU A 199 -11.17 13.63 -1.09
N ILE A 200 -10.52 13.40 -2.23
CA ILE A 200 -10.84 12.34 -3.18
C ILE A 200 -9.68 11.35 -3.08
N ASP A 201 -9.98 10.08 -2.81
CA ASP A 201 -8.95 9.08 -2.56
C ASP A 201 -7.94 9.02 -3.70
N PHE A 202 -8.42 8.98 -4.95
CA PHE A 202 -7.52 8.99 -6.09
C PHE A 202 -8.00 9.86 -7.25
N VAL A 203 -7.03 10.53 -7.85
CA VAL A 203 -7.15 11.16 -9.17
C VAL A 203 -6.14 10.49 -10.09
N GLY A 204 -6.63 9.65 -10.99
CA GLY A 204 -5.83 9.02 -12.03
C GLY A 204 -5.75 9.89 -13.27
N ASP A 205 -4.54 10.02 -13.84
CA ASP A 205 -4.33 10.62 -15.15
C ASP A 205 -3.70 9.59 -16.08
N LYS A 206 -4.33 9.38 -17.24
CA LYS A 206 -3.80 8.52 -18.28
C LYS A 206 -3.92 9.22 -19.62
N ARG A 207 -2.82 9.77 -20.12
CA ARG A 207 -2.75 10.50 -21.39
C ARG A 207 -3.71 11.69 -21.48
N GLY A 208 -3.98 12.34 -20.34
CA GLY A 208 -4.89 13.48 -20.23
C GLY A 208 -6.32 13.13 -19.85
N ASP A 209 -6.71 11.85 -19.93
CA ASP A 209 -8.01 11.39 -19.42
C ASP A 209 -7.94 11.23 -17.89
N LYS A 210 -8.86 11.87 -17.19
CA LYS A 210 -8.91 11.87 -15.73
C LYS A 210 -9.98 10.94 -15.20
N LEU A 211 -9.60 10.16 -14.20
CA LEU A 211 -10.48 9.29 -13.43
C LEU A 211 -10.45 9.72 -11.97
N TYR A 212 -11.63 9.96 -11.39
CA TYR A 212 -11.79 10.25 -9.96
C TYR A 212 -12.36 9.02 -9.28
N VAL A 213 -11.72 8.57 -8.20
CA VAL A 213 -12.07 7.33 -7.50
C VAL A 213 -12.22 7.61 -6.02
N GLN A 214 -13.34 7.13 -5.47
CA GLN A 214 -13.59 7.06 -4.03
C GLN A 214 -13.77 5.60 -3.66
N VAL A 215 -13.10 5.15 -2.59
CA VAL A 215 -13.09 3.75 -2.16
C VAL A 215 -13.84 3.61 -0.85
N THR A 216 -14.84 2.74 -0.80
CA THR A 216 -15.58 2.44 0.43
C THR A 216 -15.99 0.97 0.47
N TYR A 217 -15.95 0.37 1.66
CA TYR A 217 -16.34 -1.03 1.86
C TYR A 217 -17.86 -1.21 1.98
N LEU A 218 -18.54 -0.28 2.67
CA LEU A 218 -19.98 -0.35 2.93
C LEU A 218 -20.62 1.01 2.72
N LEU A 219 -21.58 1.06 1.81
CA LEU A 219 -22.52 2.18 1.65
C LEU A 219 -23.80 1.87 2.43
N ALA A 220 -23.69 1.55 3.72
CA ALA A 220 -24.83 1.04 4.51
C ALA A 220 -25.83 2.09 4.96
N ALA A 221 -25.50 3.39 4.90
CA ALA A 221 -26.38 4.47 5.31
C ALA A 221 -26.40 5.59 4.27
N GLU A 222 -27.57 6.25 4.10
CA GLU A 222 -27.70 7.42 3.22
C GLU A 222 -26.72 8.55 3.57
N GLU A 223 -26.41 8.72 4.87
CA GLU A 223 -25.42 9.68 5.34
C GLU A 223 -24.00 9.38 4.80
N THR A 224 -23.63 8.10 4.69
CA THR A 224 -22.35 7.68 4.11
C THR A 224 -22.33 7.98 2.62
N ILE A 225 -23.41 7.69 1.89
CA ILE A 225 -23.53 7.97 0.46
C ILE A 225 -23.41 9.48 0.21
N THR A 226 -24.11 10.29 0.99
CA THR A 226 -24.06 11.76 0.86
C THR A 226 -22.67 12.31 1.18
N ARG A 227 -21.95 11.75 2.17
CA ARG A 227 -20.60 12.18 2.52
C ARG A 227 -19.59 11.85 1.43
N GLU A 228 -19.67 10.66 0.83
CA GLU A 228 -18.69 10.15 -0.13
C GLU A 228 -18.93 10.65 -1.56
N PHE A 229 -20.20 10.88 -1.94
CA PHE A 229 -20.59 11.19 -3.32
C PHE A 229 -21.42 12.49 -3.47
N GLY A 230 -21.74 13.20 -2.37
CA GLY A 230 -22.55 14.43 -2.35
C GLY A 230 -21.85 15.76 -2.68
#